data_c466f43951c0db4248563ae7d5581abe
#
_entry.id   c466f43951c0db4248563ae7d5581abe
#
_cell.length_a   1.000
_cell.length_b   1.000
_cell.length_c   1.000
_cell.angle_alpha   90.00
_cell.angle_beta   90.00
_cell.angle_gamma   90.00
#
_symmetry.space_group_name_H-M   'P 1'
#
loop_
_entity.id
_entity.type
_entity.pdbx_description
1 polymer ?
#
loop_
_entity_poly.entity_id
_entity_poly.type
_entity_poly.pdbx_seq_one_letter_code
_entity_poly.pdbx_strand_id
1 'polypeptide(L)'
;MLLKIISTFFLFVVVSITVFGQDTTATDTATKKVIVVVDKAIEDINETYKAAYKLYGYRIQLASESSSAPARKIRAAFIQKYKEVPAYEIYQQPYFKVRVGDFKTKLEAIKFQKEISSDYPNCYIVKDEIEFKKEN
;
A
#
# COMPACT_ATOMS: atom_id res chain seq x y z
N MET A 1 -9.69 78.79 -3.17
CA MET A 1 -8.72 77.88 -2.52
C MET A 1 -9.18 76.44 -2.57
N LEU A 2 -10.44 76.12 -2.31
CA LEU A 2 -11.00 74.75 -2.37
C LEU A 2 -10.88 74.07 -3.76
N LEU A 3 -11.09 74.82 -4.83
CA LEU A 3 -11.07 74.26 -6.21
C LEU A 3 -9.67 73.75 -6.62
N LYS A 4 -8.57 74.33 -6.14
CA LYS A 4 -7.22 73.88 -6.37
C LYS A 4 -6.87 72.58 -5.62
N ILE A 5 -7.44 72.41 -4.41
CA ILE A 5 -7.23 71.20 -3.58
C ILE A 5 -7.96 70.03 -4.19
N ILE A 6 -9.16 70.23 -4.72
CA ILE A 6 -9.93 69.15 -5.40
C ILE A 6 -9.23 68.69 -6.68
N SER A 7 -8.64 69.63 -7.44
CA SER A 7 -7.90 69.31 -8.66
C SER A 7 -6.63 68.48 -8.39
N THR A 8 -5.90 68.78 -7.32
CA THR A 8 -4.70 68.00 -6.96
C THR A 8 -5.05 66.61 -6.38
N PHE A 9 -6.16 66.50 -5.67
CA PHE A 9 -6.63 65.25 -5.14
C PHE A 9 -7.13 64.30 -6.26
N PHE A 10 -7.79 64.86 -7.30
CA PHE A 10 -8.25 64.08 -8.46
C PHE A 10 -7.10 63.57 -9.30
N LEU A 11 -6.02 64.37 -9.42
CA LEU A 11 -4.80 63.93 -10.14
C LEU A 11 -4.10 62.76 -9.43
N PHE A 12 -4.12 62.74 -8.12
CA PHE A 12 -3.49 61.67 -7.30
C PHE A 12 -4.25 60.36 -7.35
N VAL A 13 -5.60 60.41 -7.49
CA VAL A 13 -6.45 59.21 -7.60
C VAL A 13 -6.31 58.54 -8.96
N VAL A 14 -6.07 59.30 -10.04
CA VAL A 14 -5.92 58.76 -11.39
C VAL A 14 -4.60 58.01 -11.57
N VAL A 15 -3.54 58.41 -10.82
CA VAL A 15 -2.22 57.74 -10.91
C VAL A 15 -2.19 56.39 -10.21
N SER A 16 -3.16 56.14 -9.27
CA SER A 16 -3.19 54.90 -8.48
C SER A 16 -3.82 53.70 -9.21
N ILE A 17 -4.37 53.83 -10.41
CA ILE A 17 -5.14 52.78 -11.10
C ILE A 17 -4.28 52.02 -12.15
N THR A 18 -3.05 52.43 -12.40
CA THR A 18 -2.24 51.85 -13.50
C THR A 18 -1.21 50.80 -13.06
N VAL A 19 -1.27 50.27 -11.84
CA VAL A 19 -0.31 49.26 -11.37
C VAL A 19 -1.05 48.01 -10.84
N PHE A 20 -1.97 47.47 -11.61
CA PHE A 20 -2.47 46.11 -11.41
C PHE A 20 -2.75 45.43 -12.74
N GLY A 21 -1.71 45.29 -13.51
CA GLY A 21 -1.64 44.39 -14.65
C GLY A 21 -0.43 43.46 -14.44
N GLN A 22 -0.53 42.57 -13.44
CA GLN A 22 0.32 41.39 -13.46
C GLN A 22 -0.46 40.32 -14.21
N ASP A 23 -0.15 40.14 -15.48
CA ASP A 23 -0.40 38.92 -16.20
C ASP A 23 0.23 37.76 -15.42
N THR A 24 -0.60 37.12 -14.60
CA THR A 24 -0.34 35.76 -14.17
C THR A 24 -0.46 34.91 -15.43
N THR A 25 0.65 34.76 -16.15
CA THR A 25 0.79 33.62 -17.06
C THR A 25 0.49 32.38 -16.23
N ALA A 26 -0.74 31.87 -16.38
CA ALA A 26 -1.07 30.54 -15.98
C ALA A 26 -0.07 29.62 -16.67
N THR A 27 0.94 29.19 -15.92
CA THR A 27 1.79 28.08 -16.32
C THR A 27 0.84 26.90 -16.41
N ASP A 28 0.39 26.63 -17.63
CA ASP A 28 -0.19 25.35 -17.98
C ASP A 28 0.84 24.29 -17.56
N THR A 29 0.63 23.77 -16.36
CA THR A 29 1.28 22.54 -15.94
C THR A 29 0.63 21.45 -16.78
N ALA A 30 1.03 21.42 -18.07
CA ALA A 30 0.82 20.26 -18.88
C ALA A 30 1.44 19.10 -18.09
N THR A 31 0.59 18.32 -17.46
CA THR A 31 0.95 17.05 -16.87
C THR A 31 1.51 16.21 -18.02
N LYS A 32 2.81 16.38 -18.28
CA LYS A 32 3.55 15.58 -19.23
C LYS A 32 3.44 14.15 -18.71
N LYS A 33 2.46 13.41 -19.22
CA LYS A 33 2.32 11.99 -18.99
C LYS A 33 3.63 11.36 -19.50
N VAL A 34 4.54 11.11 -18.57
CA VAL A 34 5.78 10.40 -18.86
C VAL A 34 5.35 8.99 -19.21
N ILE A 35 5.27 8.71 -20.51
CA ILE A 35 5.13 7.35 -21.01
C ILE A 35 6.51 6.73 -20.82
N VAL A 36 6.68 6.02 -19.72
CA VAL A 36 7.85 5.17 -19.51
C VAL A 36 7.67 4.00 -20.46
N VAL A 37 8.31 4.09 -21.62
CA VAL A 37 8.46 2.91 -22.51
C VAL A 37 9.48 2.02 -21.84
N VAL A 38 9.00 1.08 -21.04
CA VAL A 38 9.85 0.06 -20.45
C VAL A 38 10.28 -0.87 -21.58
N ASP A 39 11.57 -0.97 -21.80
CA ASP A 39 12.11 -1.89 -22.79
C ASP A 39 11.75 -3.32 -22.41
N LYS A 40 11.26 -4.12 -23.38
CA LYS A 40 10.82 -5.50 -23.14
C LYS A 40 11.90 -6.34 -22.44
N ALA A 41 13.15 -6.04 -22.71
CA ALA A 41 14.29 -6.66 -22.03
C ALA A 41 14.30 -6.38 -20.51
N ILE A 42 13.85 -5.20 -20.09
CA ILE A 42 13.74 -4.84 -18.66
C ILE A 42 12.55 -5.56 -18.00
N GLU A 43 11.46 -5.76 -18.74
CA GLU A 43 10.33 -6.54 -18.24
C GLU A 43 10.70 -8.02 -18.06
N ASP A 44 11.39 -8.62 -19.02
CA ASP A 44 11.86 -10.02 -18.95
C ASP A 44 12.86 -10.22 -17.82
N ILE A 45 13.77 -9.28 -17.58
CA ILE A 45 14.69 -9.28 -16.43
C ILE A 45 13.92 -9.15 -15.11
N ASN A 46 12.93 -8.30 -15.05
CA ASN A 46 12.11 -8.09 -13.85
C ASN A 46 11.29 -9.33 -13.49
N GLU A 47 10.72 -10.01 -14.47
CA GLU A 47 9.98 -11.27 -14.24
C GLU A 47 10.92 -12.40 -13.81
N THR A 48 12.11 -12.49 -14.40
CA THR A 48 13.14 -13.46 -14.01
C THR A 48 13.65 -13.18 -12.60
N TYR A 49 13.86 -11.91 -12.24
CA TYR A 49 14.26 -11.49 -10.90
C TYR A 49 13.18 -11.78 -9.86
N LYS A 50 11.91 -11.51 -10.17
CA LYS A 50 10.78 -11.82 -9.28
C LYS A 50 10.61 -13.31 -9.04
N ALA A 51 10.80 -14.14 -10.08
CA ALA A 51 10.77 -15.59 -9.98
C ALA A 51 11.93 -16.16 -9.16
N ALA A 52 13.12 -15.52 -9.20
CA ALA A 52 14.31 -15.95 -8.48
C ALA A 52 14.40 -15.39 -7.05
N TYR A 53 13.75 -14.26 -6.77
CA TYR A 53 13.86 -13.58 -5.47
C TYR A 53 12.79 -14.06 -4.50
N LYS A 54 13.19 -14.99 -3.63
CA LYS A 54 12.33 -15.43 -2.51
C LYS A 54 12.24 -14.33 -1.47
N LEU A 55 11.07 -13.76 -1.35
CA LEU A 55 10.80 -12.75 -0.33
C LEU A 55 10.42 -13.43 0.98
N TYR A 56 11.20 -13.19 2.01
CA TYR A 56 10.92 -13.70 3.34
C TYR A 56 10.20 -12.65 4.19
N GLY A 57 9.19 -13.11 4.89
CA GLY A 57 8.43 -12.33 5.86
C GLY A 57 7.95 -13.19 7.00
N TYR A 58 6.77 -12.88 7.49
CA TYR A 58 6.19 -13.55 8.64
C TYR A 58 4.77 -14.00 8.33
N ARG A 59 4.45 -15.23 8.74
CA ARG A 59 3.09 -15.77 8.75
C ARG A 59 2.72 -16.20 10.16
N ILE A 60 1.44 -16.35 10.43
CA ILE A 60 0.99 -16.91 11.69
C ILE A 60 0.51 -18.34 11.44
N GLN A 61 1.09 -19.30 12.11
CA GLN A 61 0.67 -20.69 12.07
C GLN A 61 -0.47 -20.91 13.05
N LEU A 62 -1.63 -21.32 12.54
CA LEU A 62 -2.84 -21.58 13.34
C LEU A 62 -2.88 -23.01 13.87
N ALA A 63 -2.48 -23.96 13.02
CA ALA A 63 -2.57 -25.39 13.33
C ALA A 63 -1.53 -26.21 12.60
N SER A 64 -1.32 -27.43 13.10
CA SER A 64 -0.50 -28.46 12.49
C SER A 64 -1.22 -29.80 12.64
N GLU A 65 -1.74 -30.36 11.56
CA GLU A 65 -2.61 -31.51 11.52
C GLU A 65 -1.93 -32.70 10.81
N SER A 66 -2.25 -33.92 11.26
CA SER A 66 -1.71 -35.13 10.63
C SER A 66 -2.37 -35.48 9.29
N SER A 67 -3.51 -34.85 8.99
CA SER A 67 -4.23 -35.05 7.72
C SER A 67 -4.73 -33.73 7.13
N SER A 68 -4.99 -33.70 5.81
CA SER A 68 -5.41 -32.49 5.12
C SER A 68 -6.86 -32.07 5.43
N ALA A 69 -7.74 -33.00 5.76
CA ALA A 69 -9.16 -32.68 5.97
C ALA A 69 -9.42 -31.72 7.15
N PRO A 70 -8.88 -31.92 8.37
CA PRO A 70 -9.00 -30.95 9.45
C PRO A 70 -8.27 -29.65 9.13
N ALA A 71 -7.09 -29.68 8.49
CA ALA A 71 -6.37 -28.49 8.08
C ALA A 71 -7.22 -27.60 7.14
N ARG A 72 -7.89 -28.18 6.15
CA ARG A 72 -8.82 -27.48 5.25
C ARG A 72 -10.00 -26.86 5.99
N LYS A 73 -10.56 -27.55 6.97
CA LYS A 73 -11.67 -27.02 7.78
C LYS A 73 -11.22 -25.77 8.55
N ILE A 74 -10.06 -25.82 9.20
CA ILE A 74 -9.49 -24.68 9.92
C ILE A 74 -9.23 -23.50 8.97
N ARG A 75 -8.61 -23.77 7.81
CA ARG A 75 -8.38 -22.76 6.78
C ARG A 75 -9.70 -22.14 6.30
N ALA A 76 -10.71 -22.94 6.00
CA ALA A 76 -12.01 -22.46 5.53
C ALA A 76 -12.71 -21.60 6.59
N ALA A 77 -12.72 -22.02 7.86
CA ALA A 77 -13.28 -21.25 8.97
C ALA A 77 -12.57 -19.90 9.14
N PHE A 78 -11.24 -19.89 9.01
CA PHE A 78 -10.47 -18.66 9.08
C PHE A 78 -10.85 -17.68 7.96
N ILE A 79 -10.89 -18.12 6.70
CA ILE A 79 -11.22 -17.27 5.54
C ILE A 79 -12.65 -16.71 5.64
N GLN A 80 -13.59 -17.44 6.20
CA GLN A 80 -14.96 -16.93 6.41
C GLN A 80 -14.98 -15.74 7.36
N LYS A 81 -14.17 -15.76 8.41
CA LYS A 81 -14.11 -14.71 9.44
C LYS A 81 -13.18 -13.56 9.05
N TYR A 82 -12.03 -13.85 8.46
CA TYR A 82 -10.95 -12.90 8.14
C TYR A 82 -10.72 -12.84 6.63
N LYS A 83 -11.70 -12.30 5.89
CA LYS A 83 -11.76 -12.33 4.41
C LYS A 83 -10.57 -11.64 3.71
N GLU A 84 -10.01 -10.60 4.35
CA GLU A 84 -8.92 -9.81 3.79
C GLU A 84 -7.53 -10.45 3.97
N VAL A 85 -7.43 -11.47 4.81
CA VAL A 85 -6.17 -12.10 5.17
C VAL A 85 -6.02 -13.44 4.45
N PRO A 86 -4.97 -13.64 3.64
CA PRO A 86 -4.75 -14.90 2.94
C PRO A 86 -4.47 -16.04 3.92
N ALA A 87 -4.91 -17.25 3.55
CA ALA A 87 -4.68 -18.44 4.35
C ALA A 87 -4.20 -19.60 3.45
N TYR A 88 -3.15 -20.25 3.89
CA TYR A 88 -2.43 -21.28 3.16
C TYR A 88 -2.46 -22.62 3.89
N GLU A 89 -2.65 -23.71 3.15
CA GLU A 89 -2.43 -25.07 3.61
C GLU A 89 -1.08 -25.54 3.03
N ILE A 90 -0.14 -25.84 3.90
CA ILE A 90 1.23 -26.20 3.53
C ILE A 90 1.50 -27.60 4.05
N TYR A 91 1.81 -28.54 3.14
CA TYR A 91 2.30 -29.84 3.56
C TYR A 91 3.80 -29.75 3.87
N GLN A 92 4.12 -29.93 5.10
CA GLN A 92 5.50 -30.06 5.57
C GLN A 92 5.60 -31.36 6.35
N GLN A 93 6.09 -32.39 5.67
CA GLN A 93 6.12 -33.77 6.12
C GLN A 93 6.49 -33.90 7.61
N PRO A 94 5.73 -34.64 8.42
CA PRO A 94 4.54 -35.40 8.06
C PRO A 94 3.21 -34.62 8.23
N TYR A 95 3.23 -33.30 8.48
CA TYR A 95 2.06 -32.52 8.90
C TYR A 95 1.55 -31.55 7.82
N PHE A 96 0.24 -31.32 7.86
CA PHE A 96 -0.45 -30.24 7.15
C PHE A 96 -0.55 -29.02 8.05
N LYS A 97 0.13 -27.94 7.71
CA LYS A 97 0.18 -26.70 8.48
C LYS A 97 -0.76 -25.68 7.87
N VAL A 98 -1.52 -24.99 8.72
CA VAL A 98 -2.34 -23.85 8.31
C VAL A 98 -1.62 -22.58 8.73
N ARG A 99 -1.20 -21.78 7.75
CA ARG A 99 -0.54 -20.50 7.95
C ARG A 99 -1.35 -19.38 7.34
N VAL A 100 -1.36 -18.21 7.98
CA VAL A 100 -2.16 -17.06 7.56
C VAL A 100 -1.35 -15.77 7.55
N GLY A 101 -1.76 -14.86 6.66
CA GLY A 101 -1.14 -13.56 6.47
C GLY A 101 0.20 -13.60 5.73
N ASP A 102 0.51 -12.49 5.08
CA ASP A 102 1.80 -12.22 4.45
C ASP A 102 2.34 -10.91 5.02
N PHE A 103 2.94 -10.99 6.22
CA PHE A 103 3.41 -9.80 6.95
C PHE A 103 4.87 -9.50 6.60
N LYS A 104 5.14 -8.26 6.21
CA LYS A 104 6.50 -7.80 5.89
C LYS A 104 7.38 -7.75 7.14
N THR A 105 6.78 -7.38 8.27
CA THR A 105 7.49 -7.20 9.54
C THR A 105 6.93 -8.11 10.64
N LYS A 106 7.79 -8.47 11.58
CA LYS A 106 7.37 -9.24 12.76
C LYS A 106 6.36 -8.46 13.62
N LEU A 107 6.46 -7.13 13.63
CA LEU A 107 5.55 -6.28 14.40
C LEU A 107 4.11 -6.33 13.86
N GLU A 108 3.94 -6.29 12.54
CA GLU A 108 2.62 -6.49 11.89
C GLU A 108 2.04 -7.87 12.26
N ALA A 109 2.85 -8.92 12.18
CA ALA A 109 2.44 -10.26 12.57
C ALA A 109 2.02 -10.35 14.04
N ILE A 110 2.75 -9.70 14.96
CA ILE A 110 2.41 -9.65 16.41
C ILE A 110 1.08 -8.91 16.62
N LYS A 111 0.88 -7.79 15.92
CA LYS A 111 -0.37 -7.02 16.01
C LYS A 111 -1.57 -7.89 15.62
N PHE A 112 -1.47 -8.54 14.46
CA PHE A 112 -2.55 -9.40 13.97
C PHE A 112 -2.72 -10.68 14.82
N GLN A 113 -1.62 -11.27 15.33
CA GLN A 113 -1.69 -12.40 16.26
C GLN A 113 -2.54 -12.06 17.50
N LYS A 114 -2.39 -10.86 18.05
CA LYS A 114 -3.21 -10.40 19.20
C LYS A 114 -4.68 -10.29 18.83
N GLU A 115 -5.01 -9.84 17.64
CA GLU A 115 -6.38 -9.74 17.15
C GLU A 115 -7.07 -11.11 17.09
N ILE A 116 -6.36 -12.15 16.61
CA ILE A 116 -6.92 -13.48 16.42
C ILE A 116 -6.75 -14.41 17.61
N SER A 117 -6.04 -13.97 18.66
CA SER A 117 -5.68 -14.80 19.82
C SER A 117 -6.90 -15.36 20.59
N SER A 118 -8.03 -14.68 20.55
CA SER A 118 -9.29 -15.17 21.14
C SER A 118 -9.86 -16.38 20.42
N ASP A 119 -9.69 -16.46 19.09
CA ASP A 119 -10.18 -17.57 18.28
C ASP A 119 -9.14 -18.68 18.13
N TYR A 120 -7.87 -18.30 18.11
CA TYR A 120 -6.72 -19.20 17.89
C TYR A 120 -5.66 -19.00 18.98
N PRO A 121 -5.91 -19.42 20.23
CA PRO A 121 -5.00 -19.13 21.36
C PRO A 121 -3.60 -19.74 21.21
N ASN A 122 -3.49 -20.85 20.46
CA ASN A 122 -2.22 -21.56 20.26
C ASN A 122 -1.48 -21.15 18.98
N CYS A 123 -1.88 -20.04 18.34
CA CYS A 123 -1.22 -19.58 17.14
C CYS A 123 0.14 -18.94 17.47
N TYR A 124 1.11 -19.09 16.54
CA TYR A 124 2.45 -18.52 16.70
C TYR A 124 3.02 -18.02 15.37
N ILE A 125 3.94 -17.09 15.47
CA ILE A 125 4.57 -16.45 14.32
C ILE A 125 5.72 -17.31 13.81
N VAL A 126 5.76 -17.51 12.49
CA VAL A 126 6.82 -18.21 11.77
C VAL A 126 7.42 -17.30 10.69
N LYS A 127 8.71 -17.45 10.43
CA LYS A 127 9.34 -16.87 9.25
C LYS A 127 9.03 -17.77 8.06
N ASP A 128 8.55 -17.17 6.97
CA ASP A 128 8.09 -17.91 5.79
C ASP A 128 8.36 -17.12 4.52
N GLU A 129 8.33 -17.79 3.39
CA GLU A 129 8.28 -17.14 2.08
C GLU A 129 6.89 -16.54 1.89
N ILE A 130 6.82 -15.23 1.57
CA ILE A 130 5.56 -14.49 1.47
C ILE A 130 5.34 -13.95 0.07
N GLU A 131 4.08 -13.75 -0.28
CA GLU A 131 3.66 -13.11 -1.53
C GLU A 131 3.25 -11.67 -1.27
N PHE A 132 3.86 -10.71 -1.99
CA PHE A 132 3.39 -9.33 -1.93
C PHE A 132 2.31 -9.09 -2.96
N LYS A 133 1.12 -8.68 -2.50
CA LYS A 133 0.17 -8.03 -3.39
C LYS A 133 0.80 -6.72 -3.88
N LYS A 134 0.93 -6.54 -5.20
CA LYS A 134 1.16 -5.22 -5.76
C LYS A 134 0.00 -4.34 -5.34
N GLU A 135 0.28 -3.27 -4.59
CA GLU A 135 -0.66 -2.17 -4.46
C GLU A 135 -0.75 -1.50 -5.84
N ASN A 136 -1.93 -1.58 -6.45
CA ASN A 136 -2.25 -0.88 -7.70
C ASN A 136 -2.52 0.60 -7.41
#